data_ee7d0ea05552f34ab90f7c33cc7fa7f3
#
_entry.id   ee7d0ea05552f34ab90f7c33cc7fa7f3
#
_cell.length_a   1.000
_cell.length_b   1.000
_cell.length_c   1.000
_cell.angle_alpha   90.00
_cell.angle_beta   90.00
_cell.angle_gamma   90.00
#
_symmetry.space_group_name_H-M   'P 1'
#
loop_
_entity.id
_entity.type
_entity.pdbx_description
1 polymer ?
#
loop_
_entity_poly.entity_id
_entity_poly.type
_entity_poly.pdbx_seq_one_letter_code
_entity_poly.pdbx_strand_id
1 'polypeptide(L)'
;MHPLCFRGVHFLWGILVIMDYFHYTYKHNHIDFSSHIYKVSTYHYNWHGETEILILLKGRIEMSCNSEVFTMEPLDTIIISPQVGHATLALEQDTTALVIHVGKDFFQQFDPNFSMYQFMIRSDETN
;
A
#
# COMPACT_ATOMS: atom_id res chain seq x y z
N MET A 1 12.68 -3.51 -19.97
CA MET A 1 12.85 -2.58 -18.83
C MET A 1 11.68 -1.62 -18.83
N HIS A 2 10.97 -1.53 -17.73
CA HIS A 2 9.82 -0.64 -17.61
C HIS A 2 10.25 0.72 -17.08
N PRO A 3 9.70 1.79 -17.66
CA PRO A 3 10.09 3.13 -17.24
C PRO A 3 9.60 3.43 -15.83
N LEU A 4 10.43 4.10 -15.08
CA LEU A 4 10.03 4.77 -13.86
C LEU A 4 9.17 5.96 -14.21
N CYS A 5 7.94 5.97 -13.74
CA CYS A 5 7.04 7.10 -13.93
C CYS A 5 6.94 7.91 -12.64
N PHE A 6 7.28 9.17 -12.73
CA PHE A 6 6.92 10.12 -11.70
C PHE A 6 5.49 10.59 -11.95
N ARG A 7 4.57 10.16 -11.12
CA ARG A 7 3.23 10.72 -11.05
C ARG A 7 3.18 11.55 -9.79
N GLY A 8 3.48 12.82 -9.90
CA GLY A 8 3.61 13.54 -8.67
C GLY A 8 2.67 14.69 -8.50
N VAL A 9 2.17 15.27 -9.56
CA VAL A 9 1.55 16.58 -9.44
C VAL A 9 0.22 16.62 -10.18
N HIS A 10 -0.86 16.77 -9.43
CA HIS A 10 -2.18 17.05 -9.98
C HIS A 10 -2.61 18.44 -9.55
N PHE A 11 -3.06 19.24 -10.51
CA PHE A 11 -3.71 20.52 -10.24
C PHE A 11 -5.22 20.32 -10.23
N LEU A 12 -5.85 20.50 -9.08
CA LEU A 12 -7.30 20.51 -8.94
C LEU A 12 -7.68 21.87 -8.34
N TRP A 13 -8.46 22.67 -9.07
CA TRP A 13 -8.94 23.97 -8.58
C TRP A 13 -7.83 24.93 -8.13
N GLY A 14 -6.68 24.90 -8.81
CA GLY A 14 -5.54 25.72 -8.44
C GLY A 14 -4.76 25.25 -7.21
N ILE A 15 -5.14 24.14 -6.64
CA ILE A 15 -4.41 23.51 -5.53
C ILE A 15 -3.47 22.45 -6.09
N LEU A 16 -2.19 22.57 -5.73
CA LEU A 16 -1.19 21.56 -6.04
C LEU A 16 -1.34 20.39 -5.09
N VAL A 17 -1.75 19.23 -5.60
CA VAL A 17 -1.83 18.00 -4.83
C VAL A 17 -0.74 17.06 -5.32
N ILE A 18 0.20 16.73 -4.43
CA ILE A 18 1.20 15.70 -4.69
C ILE A 18 0.60 14.39 -4.24
N MET A 19 0.26 13.54 -5.20
CA MET A 19 -0.38 12.24 -4.94
C MET A 19 0.64 11.13 -4.77
N ASP A 20 1.59 11.04 -5.69
CA ASP A 20 2.62 10.00 -5.72
C ASP A 20 4.00 10.64 -5.87
N TYR A 21 4.99 10.16 -5.13
CA TYR A 21 6.40 10.53 -5.33
C TYR A 21 7.08 9.64 -6.36
N PHE A 22 6.62 8.42 -6.48
CA PHE A 22 7.24 7.40 -7.31
C PHE A 22 6.21 6.35 -7.70
N HIS A 23 6.24 5.93 -8.95
CA HIS A 23 5.39 4.85 -9.45
C HIS A 23 6.21 3.94 -10.36
N TYR A 24 6.09 2.63 -10.14
CA TYR A 24 6.70 1.61 -10.96
C TYR A 24 5.68 0.51 -11.27
N THR A 25 5.59 0.10 -12.53
CA THR A 25 4.73 -0.98 -12.96
C THR A 25 5.53 -2.02 -13.73
N TYR A 26 5.33 -3.26 -13.41
CA TYR A 26 5.92 -4.40 -14.08
C TYR A 26 4.84 -5.42 -14.44
N LYS A 27 4.87 -5.88 -15.69
CA LYS A 27 3.97 -6.92 -16.16
C LYS A 27 4.73 -7.85 -17.08
N HIS A 28 4.95 -9.09 -16.68
CA HIS A 28 5.65 -10.11 -17.45
C HIS A 28 5.30 -11.50 -16.95
N ASN A 29 5.05 -12.44 -17.87
CA ASN A 29 4.84 -13.87 -17.57
C ASN A 29 3.84 -14.13 -16.41
N HIS A 30 2.66 -13.51 -16.48
CA HIS A 30 1.60 -13.63 -15.48
C HIS A 30 1.91 -12.97 -14.12
N ILE A 31 2.99 -12.23 -14.02
CA ILE A 31 3.30 -11.42 -12.84
C ILE A 31 2.85 -9.99 -13.14
N ASP A 32 1.84 -9.54 -12.43
CA ASP A 32 1.42 -8.15 -12.38
C ASP A 32 1.93 -7.54 -11.09
N PHE A 33 2.75 -6.52 -11.23
CA PHE A 33 3.38 -5.85 -10.10
C PHE A 33 3.37 -4.33 -10.33
N SER A 34 2.95 -3.60 -9.33
CA SER A 34 3.13 -2.15 -9.30
C SER A 34 3.57 -1.70 -7.92
N SER A 35 4.38 -0.67 -7.86
CA SER A 35 4.76 -0.06 -6.61
C SER A 35 4.75 1.45 -6.73
N HIS A 36 4.38 2.12 -5.66
CA HIS A 36 4.42 3.57 -5.60
C HIS A 36 4.67 4.04 -4.17
N ILE A 37 5.38 5.15 -4.07
CA ILE A 37 5.57 5.87 -2.82
C ILE A 37 4.68 7.10 -2.89
N TYR A 38 3.89 7.32 -1.85
CA TYR A 38 2.95 8.42 -1.81
C TYR A 38 2.86 9.05 -0.42
N LYS A 39 2.45 10.30 -0.40
CA LYS A 39 2.11 11.00 0.83
C LYS A 39 0.70 10.60 1.24
N VAL A 40 0.59 10.00 2.42
CA VAL A 40 -0.70 9.60 2.97
C VAL A 40 -1.47 10.85 3.39
N SER A 41 -2.67 10.99 2.87
CA SER A 41 -3.55 12.12 3.18
C SER A 41 -4.49 11.80 4.34
N THR A 42 -5.43 12.69 4.57
CA THR A 42 -6.61 12.40 5.36
C THR A 42 -7.38 11.24 4.73
N TYR A 43 -8.07 10.47 5.46
CA TYR A 43 -8.82 9.26 5.15
C TYR A 43 -8.89 8.87 3.67
N HIS A 44 -8.39 7.69 3.35
CA HIS A 44 -8.45 7.12 2.02
C HIS A 44 -8.88 5.65 2.11
N TYR A 45 -10.01 5.32 1.50
CA TYR A 45 -10.53 3.96 1.43
C TYR A 45 -10.19 3.32 0.10
N ASN A 46 -9.72 2.08 0.14
CA ASN A 46 -9.37 1.26 -1.03
C ASN A 46 -10.07 -0.10 -1.00
N TRP A 47 -10.40 -0.57 -2.19
CA TRP A 47 -10.88 -1.92 -2.43
C TRP A 47 -10.45 -2.32 -3.85
N HIS A 48 -9.72 -3.41 -3.97
CA HIS A 48 -9.18 -3.86 -5.26
C HIS A 48 -8.90 -5.37 -5.28
N GLY A 49 -8.63 -5.90 -6.48
CA GLY A 49 -8.41 -7.32 -6.71
C GLY A 49 -6.97 -7.81 -6.52
N GLU A 50 -6.03 -6.92 -6.29
CA GLU A 50 -4.62 -7.26 -6.07
C GLU A 50 -4.35 -7.49 -4.58
N THR A 51 -3.30 -8.27 -4.29
CA THR A 51 -2.69 -8.27 -2.97
C THR A 51 -1.93 -6.97 -2.78
N GLU A 52 -2.14 -6.29 -1.66
CA GLU A 52 -1.41 -5.09 -1.32
C GLU A 52 -0.41 -5.35 -0.19
N ILE A 53 0.81 -4.87 -0.38
CA ILE A 53 1.81 -4.79 0.68
C ILE A 53 2.03 -3.31 0.96
N LEU A 54 1.69 -2.86 2.16
CA LEU A 54 1.90 -1.49 2.59
C LEU A 54 2.98 -1.44 3.65
N ILE A 55 4.00 -0.62 3.40
CA ILE A 55 5.11 -0.38 4.31
C ILE A 55 5.09 1.10 4.67
N LEU A 56 4.92 1.42 5.95
CA LEU A 56 5.00 2.79 6.40
C LEU A 56 6.46 3.23 6.45
N LEU A 57 6.81 4.25 5.67
CA LEU A 57 8.19 4.74 5.60
C LEU A 57 8.46 5.85 6.61
N LYS A 58 7.47 6.72 6.84
CA LYS A 58 7.61 7.89 7.70
C LYS A 58 6.25 8.29 8.25
N GLY A 59 6.24 8.80 9.48
CA GLY A 59 5.03 9.28 10.13
C GLY A 59 4.26 8.17 10.82
N ARG A 60 2.96 8.35 10.99
CA ARG A 60 2.05 7.39 11.61
C ARG A 60 0.73 7.38 10.88
N ILE A 61 0.15 6.21 10.75
CA ILE A 61 -1.20 6.05 10.21
C ILE A 61 -2.09 5.26 11.13
N GLU A 62 -3.37 5.54 11.05
CA GLU A 62 -4.40 4.61 11.47
C GLU A 62 -4.82 3.79 10.26
N MET A 63 -4.79 2.48 10.40
CA MET A 63 -5.22 1.52 9.40
C MET A 63 -6.51 0.85 9.86
N SER A 64 -7.50 0.84 9.00
CA SER A 64 -8.73 0.08 9.19
C SER A 64 -8.79 -1.03 8.16
N CYS A 65 -8.84 -2.27 8.60
CA CYS A 65 -8.84 -3.45 7.74
C CYS A 65 -9.52 -4.62 8.46
N ASN A 66 -10.40 -5.35 7.76
CA ASN A 66 -11.11 -6.51 8.32
C ASN A 66 -11.82 -6.21 9.66
N SER A 67 -12.50 -5.09 9.75
CA SER A 67 -13.19 -4.62 10.96
C SER A 67 -12.29 -4.37 12.16
N GLU A 68 -10.99 -4.35 11.95
CA GLU A 68 -10.00 -3.97 12.95
C GLU A 68 -9.44 -2.58 12.64
N VAL A 69 -9.13 -1.84 13.69
CA VAL A 69 -8.48 -0.52 13.59
C VAL A 69 -7.22 -0.56 14.44
N PHE A 70 -6.11 -0.20 13.85
CA PHE A 70 -4.82 -0.19 14.54
C PHE A 70 -3.91 0.90 14.00
N THR A 71 -2.90 1.25 14.77
CA THR A 71 -1.90 2.25 14.40
C THR A 71 -0.66 1.56 13.85
N MET A 72 -0.10 2.11 12.78
CA MET A 72 1.19 1.68 12.21
C MET A 72 2.25 2.75 12.46
N GLU A 73 3.40 2.27 12.87
CA GLU A 73 4.64 3.04 13.06
C GLU A 73 5.58 2.84 11.86
N PRO A 74 6.62 3.66 11.71
CA PRO A 74 7.58 3.49 10.62
C PRO A 74 8.15 2.07 10.53
N LEU A 75 8.20 1.53 9.32
CA LEU A 75 8.60 0.18 8.93
C LEU A 75 7.64 -0.94 9.32
N ASP A 76 6.55 -0.64 10.00
CA ASP A 76 5.45 -1.60 10.10
C ASP A 76 4.94 -1.92 8.70
N THR A 77 4.67 -3.20 8.46
CA THR A 77 4.26 -3.72 7.16
C THR A 77 2.98 -4.54 7.31
N ILE A 78 2.01 -4.28 6.47
CA ILE A 78 0.79 -5.08 6.39
C ILE A 78 0.65 -5.67 4.99
N ILE A 79 0.20 -6.92 4.92
CA ILE A 79 -0.19 -7.58 3.69
C ILE A 79 -1.70 -7.73 3.70
N ILE A 80 -2.35 -7.11 2.73
CA ILE A 80 -3.80 -7.07 2.59
C ILE A 80 -4.18 -7.95 1.41
N SER A 81 -5.03 -8.93 1.67
CA SER A 81 -5.48 -9.88 0.66
C SER A 81 -6.39 -9.23 -0.39
N PRO A 82 -6.50 -9.83 -1.58
CA PRO A 82 -7.43 -9.38 -2.61
C PRO A 82 -8.85 -9.25 -2.08
N GLN A 83 -9.59 -8.26 -2.56
CA GLN A 83 -11.00 -8.02 -2.24
C GLN A 83 -11.28 -7.61 -0.78
N VAL A 84 -10.25 -7.28 -0.02
CA VAL A 84 -10.41 -6.79 1.35
C VAL A 84 -10.41 -5.25 1.36
N GLY A 85 -11.51 -4.68 1.82
CA GLY A 85 -11.61 -3.23 2.00
C GLY A 85 -10.73 -2.75 3.14
N HIS A 86 -10.03 -1.67 2.90
CA HIS A 86 -9.14 -1.07 3.89
C HIS A 86 -9.07 0.44 3.73
N ALA A 87 -8.73 1.12 4.80
CA ALA A 87 -8.61 2.56 4.82
C ALA A 87 -7.41 3.01 5.63
N THR A 88 -6.81 4.10 5.20
CA THR A 88 -5.70 4.75 5.89
C THR A 88 -6.05 6.18 6.26
N LEU A 89 -5.56 6.61 7.40
CA LEU A 89 -5.67 7.98 7.89
C LEU A 89 -4.31 8.42 8.41
N ALA A 90 -3.74 9.47 7.83
CA ALA A 90 -2.50 10.04 8.34
C ALA A 90 -2.74 10.72 9.69
N LEU A 91 -1.94 10.35 10.68
CA LEU A 91 -1.97 10.93 12.03
C LEU A 91 -0.92 12.03 12.22
N GLU A 92 0.03 12.14 11.30
CA GLU A 92 1.11 13.13 11.34
C GLU A 92 1.30 13.75 9.96
N GLN A 93 1.91 14.93 9.94
CA GLN A 93 2.31 15.58 8.68
C GLN A 93 3.43 14.79 8.01
N ASP A 94 3.49 14.89 6.67
CA ASP A 94 4.51 14.23 5.85
C ASP A 94 4.57 12.71 6.01
N THR A 95 3.49 12.11 6.43
CA THR A 95 3.35 10.64 6.49
C THR A 95 3.47 10.04 5.10
N THR A 96 4.39 9.11 4.93
CA THR A 96 4.76 8.55 3.63
C THR A 96 4.73 7.03 3.69
N ALA A 97 4.13 6.40 2.70
CA ALA A 97 4.03 4.96 2.58
C ALA A 97 4.55 4.47 1.23
N LEU A 98 5.12 3.27 1.23
CA LEU A 98 5.36 2.47 0.04
C LEU A 98 4.24 1.45 -0.08
N VAL A 99 3.59 1.40 -1.22
CA VAL A 99 2.56 0.42 -1.53
C VAL A 99 3.00 -0.41 -2.73
N ILE A 100 2.87 -1.71 -2.58
CA ILE A 100 3.16 -2.68 -3.62
C ILE A 100 1.87 -3.45 -3.89
N HIS A 101 1.40 -3.43 -5.13
CA HIS A 101 0.30 -4.26 -5.59
C HIS A 101 0.85 -5.44 -6.38
N VAL A 102 0.42 -6.64 -6.04
CA VAL A 102 0.79 -7.87 -6.73
C VAL A 102 -0.49 -8.55 -7.21
N GLY A 103 -0.50 -8.98 -8.46
CA GLY A 103 -1.65 -9.69 -9.04
C GLY A 103 -2.07 -10.87 -8.15
N LYS A 104 -3.37 -11.04 -7.99
CA LYS A 104 -3.99 -12.00 -7.05
C LYS A 104 -3.48 -13.43 -7.18
N ASP A 105 -3.09 -13.83 -8.38
CA ASP A 105 -2.71 -15.21 -8.66
C ASP A 105 -1.26 -15.52 -8.31
N PHE A 106 -0.45 -14.51 -8.05
CA PHE A 106 0.98 -14.71 -7.78
C PHE A 106 1.21 -15.54 -6.52
N PHE A 107 0.63 -15.14 -5.40
CA PHE A 107 0.82 -15.86 -4.15
C PHE A 107 0.06 -17.18 -4.11
N GLN A 108 -1.07 -17.27 -4.81
CA GLN A 108 -1.87 -18.50 -4.87
C GLN A 108 -1.16 -19.66 -5.56
N GLN A 109 -0.14 -19.38 -6.38
CA GLN A 109 0.71 -20.43 -6.97
C GLN A 109 1.47 -21.21 -5.90
N PHE A 110 1.84 -20.55 -4.80
CA PHE A 110 2.63 -21.13 -3.72
C PHE A 110 1.76 -21.66 -2.60
N ASP A 111 0.67 -20.97 -2.31
CA ASP A 111 -0.33 -21.38 -1.30
C ASP A 111 -1.72 -20.99 -1.77
N PRO A 112 -2.57 -21.95 -2.17
CA PRO A 112 -3.93 -21.68 -2.60
C PRO A 112 -4.80 -20.98 -1.55
N ASN A 113 -4.42 -21.07 -0.27
CA ASN A 113 -5.14 -20.46 0.84
C ASN A 113 -4.56 -19.09 1.25
N PHE A 114 -3.61 -18.55 0.51
CA PHE A 114 -2.92 -17.30 0.86
C PHE A 114 -3.90 -16.15 1.16
N SER A 115 -4.97 -16.04 0.40
CA SER A 115 -5.98 -14.99 0.59
C SER A 115 -6.80 -15.12 1.89
N MET A 116 -6.67 -16.21 2.61
CA MET A 116 -7.33 -16.42 3.90
C MET A 116 -6.53 -15.86 5.08
N TYR A 117 -5.28 -15.46 4.85
CA TYR A 117 -4.39 -14.97 5.88
C TYR A 117 -4.29 -13.46 5.84
N GLN A 118 -4.18 -12.86 7.02
CA GLN A 118 -3.79 -11.47 7.19
C GLN A 118 -2.45 -11.44 7.90
N PHE A 119 -1.50 -10.69 7.35
CA PHE A 119 -0.16 -10.60 7.88
C PHE A 119 0.14 -9.17 8.31
N MET A 120 0.62 -9.02 9.53
CA MET A 120 1.18 -7.77 10.03
C MET A 120 2.56 -8.05 10.59
N ILE A 121 3.54 -7.29 10.17
CA ILE A 121 4.91 -7.33 10.69
C ILE A 121 5.17 -6.00 11.39
N ARG A 122 5.44 -6.05 12.67
CA ARG A 122 5.79 -4.88 13.46
C ARG A 122 7.28 -4.63 13.42
N SER A 123 7.67 -3.39 13.29
CA SER A 123 9.08 -3.00 13.22
C SER A 123 9.84 -3.26 14.52
N ASP A 124 9.15 -3.28 15.64
CA ASP A 124 9.72 -3.57 16.96
C ASP A 124 9.86 -5.06 17.27
N GLU A 125 9.22 -5.93 16.46
CA GLU A 125 9.28 -7.39 16.63
C GLU A 125 10.47 -8.05 15.92
N THR A 126 11.26 -7.28 15.19
CA THR A 126 12.38 -7.78 14.37
C THR A 126 13.72 -7.85 15.10
N ASN A 127 13.72 -7.73 16.39
CA ASN A 127 14.94 -7.83 17.22
C ASN A 127 15.12 -9.22 17.83
#